data_27b075c9cfa601d7fbd2c06f94f4e234
#
_entry.id   27b075c9cfa601d7fbd2c06f94f4e234
#
_cell.length_a   1.000
_cell.length_b   1.000
_cell.length_c   1.000
_cell.angle_alpha   90.00
_cell.angle_beta   90.00
_cell.angle_gamma   90.00
#
_symmetry.space_group_name_H-M   'P 1'
#
loop_
_entity.id
_entity.type
_entity.pdbx_description
1 polymer ?
#
loop_
_entity_poly.entity_id
_entity_poly.type
_entity_poly.pdbx_seq_one_letter_code
_entity_poly.pdbx_strand_id
1 'polypeptide(L)'
;EQIALEQKKEQRIEAGDAVIKNEHGQLIYESKNSPATEELFNKVVTAIGGEYALILSDGTRVWLNADSELEYPVEFVKKERIVKLSGEAYFEVAPNPEQPFIVEAGGIQTRVLGTSFNIQAYRNEKSVYTTLLTGSIRVAVADGGDAVVLTPGREAIWEKGSGAIQVEAVNAEDAIAWRYGNFIFEEEDIEVVMRMLSRWYEVEFVFDGGRKEKHTFSGRMSKDESLDTVLETIELAGGPEFRREGNIIHLIEK
;
A
#
# COMPACT_ATOMS: atom_id res chain seq x y z
N GLU A 1 21.79 -8.77 -3.36
CA GLU A 1 21.93 -8.24 -4.74
C GLU A 1 20.70 -7.37 -5.02
N GLN A 2 20.90 -6.16 -5.57
CA GLN A 2 19.80 -5.29 -5.99
C GLN A 2 19.66 -5.41 -7.51
N ILE A 3 18.44 -5.67 -7.97
CA ILE A 3 18.13 -5.82 -9.39
C ILE A 3 17.03 -4.81 -9.74
N ALA A 4 17.33 -3.94 -10.71
CA ALA A 4 16.32 -3.03 -11.24
C ALA A 4 15.35 -3.83 -12.13
N LEU A 5 14.05 -3.75 -11.82
CA LEU A 5 12.99 -4.39 -12.58
C LEU A 5 12.39 -3.36 -13.53
N GLU A 6 12.52 -3.60 -14.83
CA GLU A 6 11.86 -2.79 -15.85
C GLU A 6 10.51 -3.44 -16.21
N GLN A 7 9.41 -2.71 -16.10
CA GLN A 7 8.04 -3.20 -16.37
C GLN A 7 7.86 -3.81 -17.77
N LYS A 8 8.68 -3.43 -18.75
CA LYS A 8 8.55 -3.85 -20.15
C LYS A 8 9.55 -4.91 -20.61
N LYS A 9 10.42 -5.41 -19.73
CA LYS A 9 11.50 -6.31 -20.10
C LYS A 9 11.32 -7.66 -19.42
N GLU A 10 11.19 -8.72 -20.21
CA GLU A 10 11.26 -10.07 -19.69
C GLU A 10 12.66 -10.33 -19.10
N GLN A 11 12.72 -10.62 -17.82
CA GLN A 11 13.96 -10.94 -17.11
C GLN A 11 13.80 -12.25 -16.38
N ARG A 12 14.81 -13.09 -16.45
CA ARG A 12 14.91 -14.30 -15.65
C ARG A 12 16.02 -14.13 -14.63
N ILE A 13 15.69 -14.19 -13.36
CA ILE A 13 16.62 -14.01 -12.24
C ILE A 13 16.69 -15.33 -11.49
N GLU A 14 17.91 -15.84 -11.27
CA GLU A 14 18.13 -17.02 -10.43
C GLU A 14 18.43 -16.57 -9.00
N ALA A 15 17.57 -16.93 -8.05
CA ALA A 15 17.73 -16.62 -6.63
C ALA A 15 17.74 -17.93 -5.82
N GLY A 16 18.91 -18.47 -5.57
CA GLY A 16 19.06 -19.76 -4.89
C GLY A 16 18.36 -20.88 -5.66
N ASP A 17 17.42 -21.56 -5.01
CA ASP A 17 16.63 -22.66 -5.60
C ASP A 17 15.36 -22.19 -6.30
N ALA A 18 15.09 -20.90 -6.39
CA ALA A 18 13.96 -20.33 -7.12
C ALA A 18 14.41 -19.63 -8.41
N VAL A 19 13.55 -19.66 -9.40
CA VAL A 19 13.64 -18.84 -10.60
C VAL A 19 12.57 -17.76 -10.52
N ILE A 20 12.99 -16.53 -10.62
CA ILE A 20 12.09 -15.37 -10.67
C ILE A 20 12.00 -14.93 -12.13
N LYS A 21 10.80 -14.93 -12.67
CA LYS A 21 10.52 -14.41 -14.02
C LYS A 21 9.84 -13.05 -13.89
N ASN A 22 10.38 -12.05 -14.53
CA ASN A 22 9.68 -10.79 -14.76
C ASN A 22 9.01 -10.89 -16.13
N GLU A 23 7.71 -11.13 -16.13
CA GLU A 23 6.90 -11.22 -17.35
C GLU A 23 5.84 -10.12 -17.33
N HIS A 24 5.86 -9.22 -18.33
CA HIS A 24 4.89 -8.11 -18.48
C HIS A 24 4.74 -7.21 -17.23
N GLY A 25 5.84 -6.99 -16.49
CA GLY A 25 5.82 -6.19 -15.27
C GLY A 25 5.30 -6.94 -14.04
N GLN A 26 5.22 -8.25 -14.09
CA GLN A 26 4.89 -9.12 -12.95
C GLN A 26 6.05 -10.04 -12.61
N LEU A 27 6.36 -10.17 -11.32
CA LEU A 27 7.30 -11.18 -10.83
C LEU A 27 6.55 -12.48 -10.55
N ILE A 28 6.98 -13.54 -11.23
CA ILE A 28 6.46 -14.90 -11.06
C ILE A 28 7.57 -15.76 -10.47
N TYR A 29 7.28 -16.47 -9.39
CA TYR A 29 8.21 -17.38 -8.74
C TYR A 29 7.97 -18.82 -9.16
N GLU A 30 8.99 -19.48 -9.68
CA GLU A 30 9.00 -20.92 -9.96
C GLU A 30 9.98 -21.60 -9.01
N SER A 31 9.49 -22.51 -8.16
CA SER A 31 10.34 -23.34 -7.30
C SER A 31 11.07 -24.39 -8.13
N LYS A 32 12.36 -24.57 -7.88
CA LYS A 32 13.12 -25.73 -8.36
C LYS A 32 12.93 -26.84 -7.33
N ASN A 33 12.13 -27.81 -7.60
CA ASN A 33 11.84 -29.14 -7.02
C ASN A 33 12.66 -29.67 -5.82
N SER A 34 13.22 -28.87 -4.98
CA SER A 34 13.85 -29.27 -3.71
C SER A 34 13.09 -28.62 -2.56
N PRO A 35 12.65 -29.37 -1.54
CA PRO A 35 12.03 -28.74 -0.36
C PRO A 35 13.06 -27.83 0.32
N ALA A 36 12.83 -26.54 0.27
CA ALA A 36 13.64 -25.57 0.99
C ALA A 36 13.54 -25.87 2.50
N THR A 37 14.66 -26.00 3.17
CA THR A 37 14.74 -26.22 4.62
C THR A 37 14.81 -24.90 5.39
N GLU A 38 15.14 -23.80 4.72
CA GLU A 38 15.26 -22.45 5.26
C GLU A 38 14.56 -21.45 4.34
N GLU A 39 13.90 -20.44 4.93
CA GLU A 39 13.30 -19.35 4.18
C GLU A 39 14.38 -18.37 3.72
N LEU A 40 14.51 -18.20 2.42
CA LEU A 40 15.21 -17.09 1.80
C LEU A 40 14.22 -15.96 1.54
N PHE A 41 14.61 -14.74 1.87
CA PHE A 41 13.73 -13.58 1.73
C PHE A 41 14.13 -12.72 0.53
N ASN A 42 13.13 -12.24 -0.16
CA ASN A 42 13.25 -11.20 -1.18
C ASN A 42 12.52 -9.94 -0.72
N LYS A 43 12.93 -8.83 -1.31
CA LYS A 43 12.34 -7.52 -1.08
C LYS A 43 12.07 -6.86 -2.43
N VAL A 44 10.83 -6.40 -2.64
CA VAL A 44 10.45 -5.52 -3.76
C VAL A 44 10.19 -4.14 -3.22
N VAL A 45 10.71 -3.13 -3.89
CA VAL A 45 10.53 -1.72 -3.56
C VAL A 45 10.02 -0.98 -4.79
N THR A 46 8.94 -0.26 -4.64
CA THR A 46 8.43 0.66 -5.65
C THR A 46 8.98 2.07 -5.40
N ALA A 47 9.44 2.72 -6.46
CA ALA A 47 9.82 4.13 -6.38
C ALA A 47 8.58 5.03 -6.23
N ILE A 48 8.81 6.30 -5.92
CA ILE A 48 7.81 7.36 -6.07
C ILE A 48 7.31 7.35 -7.52
N GLY A 49 6.00 7.49 -7.72
CA GLY A 49 5.34 7.42 -9.03
C GLY A 49 5.29 6.03 -9.67
N GLY A 50 5.80 4.99 -8.96
CA GLY A 50 5.85 3.63 -9.46
C GLY A 50 4.85 2.70 -8.79
N GLU A 51 4.29 1.77 -9.55
CA GLU A 51 3.48 0.66 -9.04
C GLU A 51 4.05 -0.65 -9.55
N TYR A 52 3.89 -1.72 -8.79
CA TYR A 52 4.36 -3.03 -9.21
C TYR A 52 3.41 -4.14 -8.78
N ALA A 53 3.24 -5.13 -9.65
CA ALA A 53 2.45 -6.32 -9.33
C ALA A 53 3.36 -7.55 -9.26
N LEU A 54 3.10 -8.45 -8.30
CA LEU A 54 3.82 -9.71 -8.17
C LEU A 54 2.89 -10.86 -7.78
N ILE A 55 3.32 -12.07 -8.11
CA ILE A 55 2.66 -13.31 -7.70
C ILE A 55 3.64 -14.06 -6.82
N LEU A 56 3.26 -14.32 -5.58
CA LEU A 56 4.05 -15.07 -4.61
C LEU A 56 4.01 -16.58 -4.93
N SER A 57 4.91 -17.36 -4.32
CA SER A 57 5.05 -18.81 -4.57
C SER A 57 3.79 -19.63 -4.23
N ASP A 58 2.91 -19.11 -3.37
CA ASP A 58 1.63 -19.73 -3.01
C ASP A 58 0.48 -19.35 -3.96
N GLY A 59 0.74 -18.53 -4.99
CA GLY A 59 -0.25 -18.00 -5.92
C GLY A 59 -0.96 -16.73 -5.45
N THR A 60 -0.62 -16.20 -4.27
CA THR A 60 -1.11 -14.89 -3.81
C THR A 60 -0.65 -13.80 -4.75
N ARG A 61 -1.58 -12.94 -5.17
CA ARG A 61 -1.29 -11.76 -5.99
C ARG A 61 -1.20 -10.53 -5.11
N VAL A 62 -0.18 -9.72 -5.36
CA VAL A 62 0.06 -8.48 -4.63
C VAL A 62 0.30 -7.35 -5.61
N TRP A 63 -0.34 -6.22 -5.39
CA TRP A 63 -0.05 -4.96 -6.08
C TRP A 63 0.50 -3.98 -5.05
N LEU A 64 1.66 -3.43 -5.33
CA LEU A 64 2.32 -2.41 -4.52
C LEU A 64 2.07 -1.04 -5.15
N ASN A 65 1.60 -0.09 -4.34
CA ASN A 65 1.49 1.31 -4.72
C ASN A 65 2.85 2.02 -4.64
N ALA A 66 2.91 3.29 -5.02
CA ALA A 66 4.12 4.12 -4.98
C ALA A 66 4.73 4.19 -3.57
N ASP A 67 6.06 4.32 -3.48
CA ASP A 67 6.82 4.44 -2.23
C ASP A 67 6.52 3.29 -1.24
N SER A 68 6.49 2.06 -1.74
CA SER A 68 6.13 0.87 -0.95
C SER A 68 7.20 -0.22 -1.03
N GLU A 69 7.29 -1.00 0.03
CA GLU A 69 8.25 -2.09 0.21
C GLU A 69 7.53 -3.33 0.72
N LEU A 70 7.74 -4.47 0.06
CA LEU A 70 7.29 -5.78 0.51
C LEU A 70 8.47 -6.73 0.67
N GLU A 71 8.64 -7.27 1.89
CA GLU A 71 9.57 -8.36 2.20
C GLU A 71 8.78 -9.66 2.36
N TYR A 72 9.20 -10.71 1.67
CA TYR A 72 8.50 -12.00 1.63
C TYR A 72 9.47 -13.15 1.38
N PRO A 73 9.17 -14.37 1.88
CA PRO A 73 9.99 -15.53 1.59
C PRO A 73 9.81 -15.98 0.14
N VAL A 74 10.87 -16.47 -0.47
CA VAL A 74 10.84 -17.08 -1.82
C VAL A 74 9.87 -18.26 -1.85
N GLU A 75 9.85 -19.08 -0.77
CA GLU A 75 8.90 -20.16 -0.53
C GLU A 75 8.39 -20.12 0.91
N PHE A 76 7.09 -20.38 1.11
CA PHE A 76 6.47 -20.44 2.42
C PHE A 76 6.62 -21.87 3.01
N VAL A 77 7.69 -22.11 3.73
CA VAL A 77 7.99 -23.44 4.32
C VAL A 77 7.52 -23.59 5.77
N LYS A 78 7.13 -22.50 6.44
CA LYS A 78 6.62 -22.51 7.81
C LYS A 78 5.14 -22.80 7.87
N LYS A 79 4.61 -22.93 9.11
CA LYS A 79 3.16 -23.13 9.35
C LYS A 79 2.31 -21.91 9.00
N GLU A 80 2.92 -20.77 8.81
CA GLU A 80 2.27 -19.50 8.48
C GLU A 80 3.01 -18.84 7.31
N ARG A 81 2.27 -18.16 6.45
CA ARG A 81 2.79 -17.39 5.31
C ARG A 81 2.94 -15.93 5.75
N ILE A 82 4.14 -15.52 6.15
CA ILE A 82 4.38 -14.19 6.72
C ILE A 82 5.07 -13.30 5.69
N VAL A 83 4.53 -12.11 5.48
CA VAL A 83 5.15 -11.04 4.69
C VAL A 83 5.16 -9.74 5.49
N LYS A 84 6.10 -8.83 5.17
CA LYS A 84 6.20 -7.52 5.83
C LYS A 84 6.00 -6.42 4.80
N LEU A 85 5.12 -5.47 5.14
CA LEU A 85 4.78 -4.33 4.31
C LEU A 85 5.15 -3.02 4.98
N SER A 86 5.76 -2.12 4.21
CA SER A 86 5.84 -0.68 4.49
C SER A 86 5.34 0.07 3.27
N GLY A 87 4.39 0.97 3.41
CA GLY A 87 3.71 1.61 2.28
C GLY A 87 2.31 1.06 2.08
N GLU A 88 1.86 0.91 0.85
CA GLU A 88 0.51 0.47 0.52
C GLU A 88 0.51 -0.70 -0.45
N ALA A 89 -0.33 -1.69 -0.16
CA ALA A 89 -0.51 -2.84 -1.03
C ALA A 89 -1.93 -3.39 -0.98
N TYR A 90 -2.39 -3.86 -2.13
CA TYR A 90 -3.57 -4.69 -2.27
C TYR A 90 -3.17 -6.14 -2.43
N PHE A 91 -3.86 -7.02 -1.71
CA PHE A 91 -3.63 -8.45 -1.70
C PHE A 91 -4.86 -9.21 -2.18
N GLU A 92 -4.65 -10.18 -3.07
CA GLU A 92 -5.59 -11.27 -3.37
C GLU A 92 -4.94 -12.57 -2.90
N VAL A 93 -5.22 -12.96 -1.66
CA VAL A 93 -4.55 -14.08 -1.02
C VAL A 93 -5.14 -15.40 -1.48
N ALA A 94 -4.27 -16.31 -1.95
CA ALA A 94 -4.63 -17.66 -2.31
C ALA A 94 -5.21 -18.43 -1.10
N PRO A 95 -6.41 -19.05 -1.22
CA PRO A 95 -7.04 -19.75 -0.11
C PRO A 95 -6.19 -20.93 0.39
N ASN A 96 -5.84 -20.91 1.67
CA ASN A 96 -5.19 -22.03 2.35
C ASN A 96 -5.47 -21.97 3.88
N PRO A 97 -6.52 -22.64 4.37
CA PRO A 97 -6.85 -22.64 5.79
C PRO A 97 -5.79 -23.31 6.68
N GLU A 98 -5.03 -24.26 6.15
CA GLU A 98 -4.00 -24.99 6.90
C GLU A 98 -2.72 -24.16 7.13
N GLN A 99 -2.51 -23.12 6.31
CA GLN A 99 -1.35 -22.24 6.38
C GLN A 99 -1.79 -20.77 6.25
N PRO A 100 -2.22 -20.14 7.35
CA PRO A 100 -2.70 -18.76 7.34
C PRO A 100 -1.69 -17.78 6.74
N PHE A 101 -2.19 -16.74 6.06
CA PHE A 101 -1.38 -15.65 5.53
C PHE A 101 -1.41 -14.46 6.50
N ILE A 102 -0.26 -13.90 6.80
CA ILE A 102 -0.09 -12.80 7.76
C ILE A 102 0.69 -11.68 7.09
N VAL A 103 0.12 -10.47 7.11
CA VAL A 103 0.84 -9.24 6.75
C VAL A 103 1.20 -8.50 8.03
N GLU A 104 2.50 -8.28 8.25
CA GLU A 104 3.03 -7.42 9.29
C GLU A 104 3.26 -6.02 8.71
N ALA A 105 2.58 -5.01 9.21
CA ALA A 105 2.64 -3.65 8.68
C ALA A 105 2.47 -2.60 9.77
N GLY A 106 3.45 -1.72 9.92
CA GLY A 106 3.39 -0.53 10.77
C GLY A 106 3.08 -0.77 12.26
N GLY A 107 3.19 -2.00 12.76
CA GLY A 107 2.88 -2.39 14.16
C GLY A 107 1.57 -3.15 14.32
N ILE A 108 0.89 -3.50 13.22
CA ILE A 108 -0.25 -4.43 13.23
C ILE A 108 0.06 -5.72 12.48
N GLN A 109 -0.68 -6.76 12.81
CA GLN A 109 -0.72 -8.03 12.09
C GLN A 109 -2.11 -8.25 11.51
N THR A 110 -2.18 -8.45 10.20
CA THR A 110 -3.40 -8.76 9.45
C THR A 110 -3.37 -10.22 9.03
N ARG A 111 -4.25 -11.06 9.61
CA ARG A 111 -4.32 -12.52 9.41
C ARG A 111 -5.52 -12.91 8.59
N VAL A 112 -5.29 -13.71 7.53
CA VAL A 112 -6.33 -14.17 6.60
C VAL A 112 -6.12 -15.63 6.19
N LEU A 113 -7.17 -16.25 5.61
CA LEU A 113 -7.14 -17.62 5.08
C LEU A 113 -7.36 -17.71 3.56
N GLY A 114 -7.76 -16.59 2.92
CA GLY A 114 -8.08 -16.47 1.50
C GLY A 114 -9.05 -15.30 1.30
N THR A 115 -8.52 -14.11 1.04
CA THR A 115 -9.21 -12.84 1.26
C THR A 115 -8.62 -11.79 0.34
N SER A 116 -9.45 -10.83 -0.10
CA SER A 116 -8.99 -9.66 -0.85
C SER A 116 -9.11 -8.41 0.02
N PHE A 117 -8.02 -7.68 0.20
CA PHE A 117 -7.94 -6.51 1.09
C PHE A 117 -6.82 -5.55 0.71
N ASN A 118 -6.95 -4.31 1.14
CA ASN A 118 -5.91 -3.28 1.03
C ASN A 118 -5.30 -2.97 2.41
N ILE A 119 -4.01 -2.72 2.46
CA ILE A 119 -3.33 -2.17 3.65
C ILE A 119 -2.57 -0.93 3.23
N GLN A 120 -2.77 0.16 3.98
CA GLN A 120 -1.99 1.39 3.90
C GLN A 120 -1.23 1.58 5.21
N ALA A 121 0.10 1.47 5.17
CA ALA A 121 1.00 1.48 6.34
C ALA A 121 2.29 2.27 6.04
N TYR A 122 2.18 3.47 5.48
CA TYR A 122 3.32 4.34 5.20
C TYR A 122 3.99 4.80 6.50
N ARG A 123 5.33 4.88 6.49
CA ARG A 123 6.11 5.23 7.69
C ARG A 123 5.81 6.64 8.19
N ASN A 124 5.57 7.57 7.28
CA ASN A 124 5.28 9.00 7.53
C ASN A 124 3.79 9.29 7.80
N GLU A 125 2.92 8.28 7.78
CA GLU A 125 1.51 8.43 8.21
C GLU A 125 1.34 8.08 9.68
N LYS A 126 0.38 8.74 10.34
CA LYS A 126 0.07 8.52 11.76
C LYS A 126 -0.68 7.22 12.02
N SER A 127 -1.45 6.79 11.04
CA SER A 127 -2.34 5.63 11.16
C SER A 127 -1.99 4.55 10.14
N VAL A 128 -2.42 3.33 10.44
CA VAL A 128 -2.44 2.19 9.52
C VAL A 128 -3.88 1.85 9.24
N TYR A 129 -4.21 1.67 7.97
CA TYR A 129 -5.55 1.34 7.50
C TYR A 129 -5.55 -0.06 6.90
N THR A 130 -6.56 -0.86 7.24
CA THR A 130 -6.78 -2.18 6.63
C THR A 130 -8.22 -2.28 6.19
N THR A 131 -8.46 -2.27 4.88
CA THR A 131 -9.80 -2.29 4.27
C THR A 131 -10.09 -3.65 3.67
N LEU A 132 -11.22 -4.25 4.06
CA LEU A 132 -11.63 -5.57 3.60
C LEU A 132 -12.61 -5.49 2.43
N LEU A 133 -12.22 -6.11 1.29
CA LEU A 133 -13.08 -6.23 0.10
C LEU A 133 -13.90 -7.52 0.13
N THR A 134 -13.25 -8.68 0.31
CA THR A 134 -13.93 -9.99 0.32
C THR A 134 -13.36 -10.91 1.38
N GLY A 135 -14.17 -11.80 1.95
CA GLY A 135 -13.73 -12.79 2.93
C GLY A 135 -13.86 -12.32 4.38
N SER A 136 -12.86 -12.62 5.21
CA SER A 136 -12.79 -12.22 6.62
C SER A 136 -11.35 -12.02 7.05
N ILE A 137 -11.09 -10.98 7.83
CA ILE A 137 -9.76 -10.61 8.33
C ILE A 137 -9.78 -10.47 9.84
N ARG A 138 -8.73 -10.97 10.49
CA ARG A 138 -8.40 -10.59 11.87
C ARG A 138 -7.23 -9.60 11.84
N VAL A 139 -7.46 -8.39 12.32
CA VAL A 139 -6.44 -7.34 12.52
C VAL A 139 -6.13 -7.27 14.01
N ALA A 140 -4.85 -7.28 14.37
CA ALA A 140 -4.40 -7.22 15.76
C ALA A 140 -3.18 -6.31 15.90
N VAL A 141 -3.06 -5.58 17.01
CA VAL A 141 -1.85 -4.86 17.38
C VAL A 141 -0.76 -5.86 17.74
N ALA A 142 0.44 -5.72 17.17
CA ALA A 142 1.51 -6.72 17.27
C ALA A 142 1.99 -6.95 18.73
N ASP A 143 2.05 -5.91 19.53
CA ASP A 143 2.57 -5.94 20.90
C ASP A 143 1.52 -6.25 21.97
N GLY A 144 0.44 -6.98 21.60
CA GLY A 144 -0.54 -7.47 22.55
C GLY A 144 -1.65 -6.47 22.90
N GLY A 145 -1.91 -5.50 22.00
CA GLY A 145 -3.05 -4.59 22.10
C GLY A 145 -4.37 -5.21 21.62
N ASP A 146 -5.25 -4.37 21.09
CA ASP A 146 -6.57 -4.74 20.62
C ASP A 146 -6.52 -5.68 19.40
N ALA A 147 -7.63 -6.38 19.17
CA ALA A 147 -7.82 -7.22 17.99
C ALA A 147 -9.28 -7.19 17.54
N VAL A 148 -9.49 -7.02 16.23
CA VAL A 148 -10.81 -6.94 15.63
C VAL A 148 -10.94 -7.93 14.46
N VAL A 149 -12.19 -8.31 14.15
CA VAL A 149 -12.51 -9.09 12.95
C VAL A 149 -13.33 -8.21 12.01
N LEU A 150 -12.86 -8.08 10.78
CA LEU A 150 -13.55 -7.32 9.74
C LEU A 150 -14.44 -8.22 8.88
N THR A 151 -15.55 -7.65 8.45
CA THR A 151 -16.42 -8.13 7.37
C THR A 151 -16.28 -7.23 6.15
N PRO A 152 -16.63 -7.67 4.92
CA PRO A 152 -16.52 -6.85 3.72
C PRO A 152 -17.19 -5.47 3.85
N GLY A 153 -16.55 -4.43 3.31
CA GLY A 153 -16.98 -3.04 3.43
C GLY A 153 -16.63 -2.39 4.78
N ARG A 154 -15.74 -3.01 5.56
CA ARG A 154 -15.21 -2.44 6.80
C ARG A 154 -13.72 -2.17 6.69
N GLU A 155 -13.31 -1.12 7.38
CA GLU A 155 -11.92 -0.71 7.54
C GLU A 155 -11.52 -0.68 8.99
N ALA A 156 -10.36 -1.25 9.32
CA ALA A 156 -9.71 -1.08 10.62
C ALA A 156 -8.71 0.06 10.52
N ILE A 157 -8.81 1.00 11.46
CA ILE A 157 -7.94 2.16 11.60
C ILE A 157 -7.18 2.04 12.91
N TRP A 158 -5.86 1.97 12.84
CA TRP A 158 -5.02 1.94 14.01
C TRP A 158 -4.06 3.13 14.02
N GLU A 159 -4.19 4.01 15.01
CA GLU A 159 -3.22 5.08 15.25
C GLU A 159 -1.96 4.49 15.88
N LYS A 160 -0.80 4.75 15.27
CA LYS A 160 0.48 4.17 15.70
C LYS A 160 0.80 4.51 17.14
N GLY A 161 1.07 3.47 17.93
CA GLY A 161 1.31 3.58 19.37
C GLY A 161 0.04 3.62 20.24
N SER A 162 -1.16 3.57 19.64
CA SER A 162 -2.39 3.38 20.40
C SER A 162 -2.60 1.90 20.76
N GLY A 163 -3.36 1.63 21.83
CA GLY A 163 -3.76 0.28 22.18
C GLY A 163 -5.04 -0.21 21.50
N ALA A 164 -5.77 0.69 20.81
CA ALA A 164 -7.11 0.44 20.29
C ALA A 164 -7.16 0.49 18.75
N ILE A 165 -8.01 -0.36 18.16
CA ILE A 165 -8.33 -0.36 16.72
C ILE A 165 -9.77 0.15 16.57
N GLN A 166 -9.96 1.18 15.75
CA GLN A 166 -11.29 1.67 15.34
C GLN A 166 -11.75 0.88 14.11
N VAL A 167 -13.06 0.69 13.98
CA VAL A 167 -13.66 -0.01 12.82
C VAL A 167 -14.78 0.83 12.25
N GLU A 168 -14.65 1.18 10.97
CA GLU A 168 -15.62 2.03 10.26
C GLU A 168 -16.21 1.31 9.04
N ALA A 169 -17.37 1.78 8.58
CA ALA A 169 -17.97 1.33 7.33
C ALA A 169 -17.45 2.24 6.21
N VAL A 170 -16.92 1.64 5.15
CA VAL A 170 -16.35 2.36 4.01
C VAL A 170 -16.79 1.75 2.68
N ASN A 171 -16.68 2.51 1.61
CA ASN A 171 -16.70 1.94 0.26
C ASN A 171 -15.33 1.30 -0.02
N ALA A 172 -15.22 -0.02 0.15
CA ALA A 172 -13.94 -0.71 0.03
C ALA A 172 -13.28 -0.60 -1.36
N GLU A 173 -14.06 -0.33 -2.42
CA GLU A 173 -13.52 -0.12 -3.77
C GLU A 173 -12.71 1.18 -3.87
N ASP A 174 -13.00 2.19 -3.05
CA ASP A 174 -12.27 3.45 -3.03
C ASP A 174 -10.84 3.26 -2.48
N ALA A 175 -10.65 2.34 -1.54
CA ALA A 175 -9.33 1.99 -1.02
C ALA A 175 -8.39 1.35 -2.06
N ILE A 176 -8.93 0.85 -3.16
CA ILE A 176 -8.16 0.25 -4.27
C ILE A 176 -8.25 1.04 -5.58
N ALA A 177 -8.84 2.23 -5.56
CA ALA A 177 -8.99 3.07 -6.75
C ALA A 177 -7.65 3.42 -7.41
N TRP A 178 -6.59 3.49 -6.61
CA TRP A 178 -5.23 3.72 -7.08
C TRP A 178 -4.76 2.68 -8.11
N ARG A 179 -5.16 1.41 -8.00
CA ARG A 179 -4.88 0.34 -8.97
C ARG A 179 -5.53 0.58 -10.34
N TYR A 180 -6.57 1.38 -10.38
CA TYR A 180 -7.33 1.75 -11.58
C TYR A 180 -6.98 3.16 -12.06
N GLY A 181 -5.85 3.71 -11.60
CA GLY A 181 -5.35 5.01 -12.00
C GLY A 181 -6.15 6.19 -11.47
N ASN A 182 -6.76 6.06 -10.29
CA ASN A 182 -7.54 7.13 -9.68
C ASN A 182 -7.07 7.47 -8.26
N PHE A 183 -7.15 8.74 -7.91
CA PHE A 183 -7.21 9.22 -6.55
C PHE A 183 -8.67 9.41 -6.16
N ILE A 184 -9.05 8.97 -4.97
CA ILE A 184 -10.36 9.24 -4.36
C ILE A 184 -10.10 9.83 -2.97
N PHE A 185 -10.76 10.93 -2.69
CA PHE A 185 -10.71 11.63 -1.41
C PHE A 185 -12.13 11.86 -0.91
N GLU A 186 -12.42 11.49 0.34
CA GLU A 186 -13.71 11.71 1.01
C GLU A 186 -13.48 12.44 2.32
N GLU A 187 -13.75 13.75 2.35
CA GLU A 187 -13.50 14.63 3.51
C GLU A 187 -12.07 14.50 4.06
N GLU A 188 -11.11 14.19 3.17
CA GLU A 188 -9.74 13.90 3.53
C GLU A 188 -8.99 15.18 3.91
N ASP A 189 -8.20 15.11 4.97
CA ASP A 189 -7.35 16.23 5.41
C ASP A 189 -6.36 16.62 4.31
N ILE A 190 -6.26 17.91 4.00
CA ILE A 190 -5.42 18.43 2.91
C ILE A 190 -3.95 17.98 3.04
N GLU A 191 -3.43 17.80 4.26
CA GLU A 191 -2.07 17.26 4.43
C GLU A 191 -1.95 15.82 3.97
N VAL A 192 -2.99 15.00 4.17
CA VAL A 192 -3.03 13.62 3.70
C VAL A 192 -3.09 13.61 2.18
N VAL A 193 -3.97 14.44 1.59
CA VAL A 193 -4.05 14.62 0.13
C VAL A 193 -2.68 14.99 -0.45
N MET A 194 -1.99 15.99 0.15
CA MET A 194 -0.65 16.41 -0.32
C MET A 194 0.37 15.28 -0.21
N ARG A 195 0.37 14.48 0.87
CA ARG A 195 1.26 13.32 0.98
C ARG A 195 0.97 12.24 -0.07
N MET A 196 -0.30 11.99 -0.40
CA MET A 196 -0.66 11.07 -1.48
C MET A 196 -0.16 11.57 -2.84
N LEU A 197 -0.35 12.86 -3.13
CA LEU A 197 0.14 13.48 -4.36
C LEU A 197 1.67 13.50 -4.43
N SER A 198 2.37 13.76 -3.32
CA SER A 198 3.84 13.76 -3.29
C SER A 198 4.42 12.39 -3.64
N ARG A 199 3.79 11.30 -3.20
CA ARG A 199 4.21 9.93 -3.54
C ARG A 199 4.01 9.57 -5.01
N TRP A 200 3.11 10.28 -5.71
CA TRP A 200 2.85 10.01 -7.13
C TRP A 200 3.64 10.93 -8.07
N TYR A 201 3.68 12.24 -7.76
CA TYR A 201 4.25 13.27 -8.65
C TYR A 201 5.70 13.63 -8.36
N GLU A 202 6.35 13.00 -7.40
CA GLU A 202 7.75 13.27 -7.00
C GLU A 202 7.98 14.74 -6.62
N VAL A 203 7.11 15.30 -5.78
CA VAL A 203 7.17 16.67 -5.28
C VAL A 203 7.13 16.73 -3.76
N GLU A 204 7.66 17.82 -3.20
CA GLU A 204 7.59 18.14 -1.79
C GLU A 204 6.55 19.26 -1.56
N PHE A 205 5.66 19.09 -0.57
CA PHE A 205 4.70 20.10 -0.17
C PHE A 205 5.15 20.80 1.11
N VAL A 206 5.15 22.13 1.08
CA VAL A 206 5.54 22.99 2.21
C VAL A 206 4.40 23.91 2.57
N PHE A 207 4.06 24.00 3.87
CA PHE A 207 3.02 24.89 4.39
C PHE A 207 3.65 26.22 4.81
N ASP A 208 3.38 27.29 4.04
CA ASP A 208 3.85 28.62 4.34
C ASP A 208 3.02 29.26 5.47
N GLY A 209 3.68 29.66 6.56
CA GLY A 209 3.05 30.36 7.68
C GLY A 209 2.44 29.49 8.78
N GLY A 210 2.56 28.18 8.66
CA GLY A 210 1.97 27.20 9.59
C GLY A 210 0.45 27.08 9.40
N ARG A 211 -0.07 25.91 9.70
CA ARG A 211 -1.49 25.58 9.50
C ARG A 211 -2.37 26.32 10.51
N LYS A 212 -3.32 27.12 10.04
CA LYS A 212 -4.28 27.84 10.87
C LYS A 212 -5.67 27.19 10.89
N GLU A 213 -6.10 26.62 9.78
CA GLU A 213 -7.41 26.00 9.64
C GLU A 213 -7.31 24.56 9.14
N LYS A 214 -8.31 23.76 9.49
CA LYS A 214 -8.41 22.37 9.01
C LYS A 214 -9.20 22.37 7.71
N HIS A 215 -8.49 22.21 6.58
CA HIS A 215 -9.11 22.04 5.28
C HIS A 215 -9.27 20.55 4.97
N THR A 216 -10.46 20.16 4.56
CA THR A 216 -10.70 18.83 3.99
C THR A 216 -11.01 18.95 2.52
N PHE A 217 -10.69 17.92 1.77
CA PHE A 217 -10.96 17.84 0.33
C PHE A 217 -11.73 16.55 0.01
N SER A 218 -12.74 16.68 -0.86
CA SER A 218 -13.44 15.54 -1.44
C SER A 218 -13.41 15.65 -2.94
N GLY A 219 -13.03 14.58 -3.62
CA GLY A 219 -12.95 14.56 -5.08
C GLY A 219 -12.42 13.25 -5.64
N ARG A 220 -12.58 13.09 -6.94
CA ARG A 220 -11.98 11.99 -7.72
C ARG A 220 -11.16 12.59 -8.85
N MET A 221 -9.91 12.18 -8.99
CA MET A 221 -8.98 12.65 -10.01
C MET A 221 -8.24 11.48 -10.64
N SER A 222 -7.92 11.59 -11.93
CA SER A 222 -7.09 10.59 -12.59
C SER A 222 -5.62 10.79 -12.23
N LYS A 223 -4.89 9.69 -12.04
CA LYS A 223 -3.42 9.70 -11.87
C LYS A 223 -2.69 10.09 -13.17
N ASP A 224 -3.37 10.04 -14.32
CA ASP A 224 -2.84 10.46 -15.62
C ASP A 224 -2.89 11.99 -15.83
N GLU A 225 -3.61 12.72 -14.97
CA GLU A 225 -3.65 14.18 -15.03
C GLU A 225 -2.30 14.78 -14.60
N SER A 226 -1.99 15.97 -15.13
CA SER A 226 -0.79 16.69 -14.69
C SER A 226 -0.97 17.19 -13.25
N LEU A 227 0.14 17.29 -12.49
CA LEU A 227 0.10 17.88 -11.16
C LEU A 227 -0.56 19.27 -11.15
N ASP A 228 -0.23 20.11 -12.15
CA ASP A 228 -0.77 21.47 -12.22
C ASP A 228 -2.31 21.46 -12.38
N THR A 229 -2.87 20.53 -13.17
CA THR A 229 -4.32 20.34 -13.32
C THR A 229 -4.96 19.89 -11.99
N VAL A 230 -4.30 18.98 -11.28
CA VAL A 230 -4.77 18.46 -9.98
C VAL A 230 -4.78 19.59 -8.94
N LEU A 231 -3.71 20.39 -8.85
CA LEU A 231 -3.62 21.51 -7.91
C LEU A 231 -4.68 22.58 -8.22
N GLU A 232 -4.85 22.96 -9.49
CA GLU A 232 -5.89 23.90 -9.92
C GLU A 232 -7.30 23.40 -9.56
N THR A 233 -7.57 22.10 -9.70
CA THR A 233 -8.85 21.50 -9.30
C THR A 233 -9.10 21.64 -7.80
N ILE A 234 -8.06 21.42 -6.97
CA ILE A 234 -8.16 21.57 -5.52
C ILE A 234 -8.41 23.04 -5.14
N GLU A 235 -7.72 23.98 -5.78
CA GLU A 235 -7.93 25.42 -5.56
C GLU A 235 -9.36 25.87 -5.90
N LEU A 236 -9.90 25.40 -7.04
CA LEU A 236 -11.25 25.70 -7.49
C LEU A 236 -12.33 25.09 -6.56
N ALA A 237 -12.03 23.97 -5.92
CA ALA A 237 -12.89 23.36 -4.91
C ALA A 237 -12.84 24.04 -3.53
N GLY A 238 -12.13 25.17 -3.40
CA GLY A 238 -12.01 25.94 -2.15
C GLY A 238 -10.83 25.54 -1.27
N GLY A 239 -9.88 24.77 -1.79
CA GLY A 239 -8.62 24.45 -1.13
C GLY A 239 -7.64 25.63 -1.05
N PRO A 240 -6.44 25.41 -0.51
CA PRO A 240 -5.38 26.42 -0.44
C PRO A 240 -4.92 26.83 -1.83
N GLU A 241 -4.24 27.98 -1.93
CA GLU A 241 -3.51 28.38 -3.13
C GLU A 241 -2.16 27.67 -3.19
N PHE A 242 -1.71 27.31 -4.40
CA PHE A 242 -0.42 26.64 -4.60
C PHE A 242 0.55 27.52 -5.39
N ARG A 243 1.80 27.58 -4.92
CA ARG A 243 2.91 28.19 -5.65
C ARG A 243 4.00 27.17 -5.87
N ARG A 244 4.34 26.91 -7.12
CA ARG A 244 5.36 25.93 -7.50
C ARG A 244 6.73 26.57 -7.68
N GLU A 245 7.73 26.02 -7.00
CA GLU A 245 9.14 26.36 -7.16
C GLU A 245 9.95 25.08 -7.47
N GLY A 246 10.05 24.70 -8.75
CA GLY A 246 10.67 23.42 -9.16
C GLY A 246 9.86 22.22 -8.70
N ASN A 247 10.44 21.40 -7.82
CA ASN A 247 9.76 20.24 -7.21
C ASN A 247 9.13 20.56 -5.84
N ILE A 248 9.22 21.81 -5.38
CA ILE A 248 8.62 22.25 -4.13
C ILE A 248 7.30 22.97 -4.43
N ILE A 249 6.25 22.56 -3.75
CA ILE A 249 4.91 23.16 -3.84
C ILE A 249 4.59 23.81 -2.50
N HIS A 250 4.48 25.12 -2.51
CA HIS A 250 4.10 25.91 -1.35
C HIS A 250 2.58 26.01 -1.26
N LEU A 251 2.01 25.65 -0.10
CA LEU A 251 0.61 25.89 0.23
C LEU A 251 0.48 27.22 0.94
N ILE A 252 -0.34 28.08 0.38
CA ILE A 252 -0.61 29.43 0.91
C ILE A 252 -2.07 29.44 1.38
N GLU A 253 -2.27 29.60 2.68
CA GLU A 253 -3.63 29.77 3.21
C GLU A 253 -4.17 31.16 2.80
N LYS A 254 -5.45 31.19 2.39
CA LYS A 254 -6.18 32.43 2.02
C LYS A 254 -6.52 33.27 3.22
#